data_2fa2736a5ab311afafcb14baadd41ea5
#
_entry.id   2fa2736a5ab311afafcb14baadd41ea5
#
_cell.length_a   1.000
_cell.length_b   1.000
_cell.length_c   1.000
_cell.angle_alpha   90.00
_cell.angle_beta   90.00
_cell.angle_gamma   90.00
#
_symmetry.space_group_name_H-M   'P 1'
#
loop_
_entity.id
_entity.type
_entity.pdbx_description
1 polymer ?
#
loop_
_entity_poly.entity_id
_entity_poly.type
_entity_poly.pdbx_seq_one_letter_code
_entity_poly.pdbx_strand_id
1 'polypeptide(L)'
;GGQVVAITPRSFNNGPYFGAYRAPLLDSIALDRVHVFDSRSTVFADTGVLQENVVFAGTRGATPGVVELSVSRSHTDDISSRAVAYDEVVFPNDPHRFIRLATDADDTAVADVVLSQPCSLTDLGVQVSTGRVVDFRSRHALSAVEQPDAVPLVYPGNLRDGSVLWPREIRKPQWFRPSDDKDRGMLLPEGWYAVVKRFSAKEERRRIVASVTESHDSAAGEQEEQQRRKQGGGVGV
;
A
#
# COMPACT_ATOMS: atom_id res chain seq x y z
N GLY A 1 9.93 -37.19 -0.98
CA GLY A 1 9.89 -35.77 -1.21
C GLY A 1 10.85 -35.02 -0.30
N GLY A 2 11.44 -33.92 -0.81
CA GLY A 2 12.29 -33.07 0.02
C GLY A 2 11.43 -32.11 0.83
N GLN A 3 11.94 -31.70 1.98
CA GLN A 3 11.32 -30.65 2.81
C GLN A 3 12.15 -29.37 2.75
N VAL A 4 11.50 -28.25 2.86
CA VAL A 4 12.11 -26.92 3.00
C VAL A 4 11.59 -26.25 4.25
N VAL A 5 12.49 -25.61 5.00
CA VAL A 5 12.17 -24.69 6.07
C VAL A 5 12.95 -23.40 5.82
N ALA A 6 12.29 -22.28 5.84
CA ALA A 6 12.94 -21.00 5.60
C ALA A 6 12.37 -19.91 6.51
N ILE A 7 13.22 -18.95 6.89
CA ILE A 7 12.83 -17.70 7.53
C ILE A 7 12.89 -16.59 6.49
N THR A 8 11.86 -15.79 6.43
CA THR A 8 11.72 -14.68 5.49
C THR A 8 11.13 -13.43 6.17
N PRO A 9 11.35 -12.25 5.60
CA PRO A 9 10.55 -11.09 5.97
C PRO A 9 9.06 -11.36 5.77
N ARG A 10 8.20 -10.84 6.64
CA ARG A 10 6.73 -10.93 6.46
C ARG A 10 6.26 -10.40 5.11
N SER A 11 6.95 -9.40 4.55
CA SER A 11 6.68 -8.88 3.21
C SER A 11 6.85 -9.89 2.08
N PHE A 12 7.51 -11.03 2.33
CA PHE A 12 7.55 -12.16 1.40
C PHE A 12 6.14 -12.66 1.07
N ASN A 13 5.23 -12.65 2.03
CA ASN A 13 3.89 -13.22 1.90
C ASN A 13 2.99 -12.42 0.93
N ASN A 14 3.11 -11.08 0.91
CA ASN A 14 2.21 -10.21 0.14
C ASN A 14 2.92 -9.08 -0.61
N GLY A 15 4.24 -8.97 -0.51
CA GLY A 15 5.00 -7.95 -1.23
C GLY A 15 5.05 -8.24 -2.73
N PRO A 16 4.74 -7.26 -3.59
CA PRO A 16 4.82 -7.44 -5.05
C PRO A 16 6.24 -7.76 -5.52
N TYR A 17 7.24 -7.26 -4.83
CA TYR A 17 8.65 -7.53 -5.12
C TYR A 17 9.02 -9.02 -5.08
N PHE A 18 8.34 -9.79 -4.23
CA PHE A 18 8.62 -11.22 -4.05
C PHE A 18 7.78 -12.13 -4.96
N GLY A 19 6.91 -11.57 -5.79
CA GLY A 19 5.99 -12.35 -6.64
C GLY A 19 6.71 -13.35 -7.54
N ALA A 20 7.78 -12.92 -8.21
CA ALA A 20 8.58 -13.77 -9.10
C ALA A 20 9.26 -14.96 -8.40
N TYR A 21 9.48 -14.89 -7.10
CA TYR A 21 10.03 -15.97 -6.29
C TYR A 21 8.93 -16.81 -5.62
N ARG A 22 7.89 -16.17 -5.10
CA ARG A 22 6.80 -16.81 -4.36
C ARG A 22 6.00 -17.77 -5.24
N ALA A 23 5.66 -17.38 -6.46
CA ALA A 23 4.85 -18.21 -7.34
C ALA A 23 5.54 -19.54 -7.67
N PRO A 24 6.80 -19.59 -8.20
CA PRO A 24 7.49 -20.84 -8.46
C PRO A 24 7.72 -21.71 -7.20
N LEU A 25 7.91 -21.07 -6.04
CA LEU A 25 8.04 -21.79 -4.78
C LEU A 25 6.74 -22.54 -4.47
N LEU A 26 5.60 -21.85 -4.48
CA LEU A 26 4.29 -22.45 -4.20
C LEU A 26 3.83 -23.48 -5.26
N ASP A 27 4.38 -23.41 -6.47
CA ASP A 27 4.15 -24.43 -7.50
C ASP A 27 5.00 -25.70 -7.24
N SER A 28 6.09 -25.55 -6.48
CA SER A 28 7.04 -26.65 -6.22
C SER A 28 6.80 -27.36 -4.89
N ILE A 29 6.21 -26.68 -3.92
CA ILE A 29 5.97 -27.17 -2.56
C ILE A 29 4.50 -26.97 -2.14
N ALA A 30 3.98 -27.90 -1.34
CA ALA A 30 2.82 -27.64 -0.49
C ALA A 30 3.30 -27.02 0.82
N LEU A 31 2.70 -25.91 1.25
CA LEU A 31 2.94 -25.35 2.59
C LEU A 31 2.31 -26.28 3.63
N ASP A 32 3.10 -26.65 4.63
CA ASP A 32 2.66 -27.48 5.75
C ASP A 32 2.42 -26.61 7.00
N ARG A 33 3.32 -25.63 7.22
CA ARG A 33 3.31 -24.76 8.39
C ARG A 33 3.76 -23.35 8.03
N VAL A 34 3.16 -22.36 8.70
CA VAL A 34 3.61 -20.97 8.68
C VAL A 34 3.56 -20.41 10.09
N HIS A 35 4.69 -19.93 10.58
CA HIS A 35 4.80 -19.30 11.90
C HIS A 35 5.13 -17.81 11.75
N VAL A 36 4.37 -16.95 12.44
CA VAL A 36 4.51 -15.51 12.44
C VAL A 36 5.07 -15.03 13.78
N PHE A 37 6.14 -14.25 13.76
CA PHE A 37 6.57 -13.50 14.93
C PHE A 37 5.92 -12.11 14.91
N ASP A 38 5.05 -11.85 15.89
CA ASP A 38 4.27 -10.59 15.97
C ASP A 38 5.09 -9.40 16.53
N SER A 39 6.36 -9.61 16.82
CA SER A 39 7.25 -8.55 17.25
C SER A 39 8.30 -8.22 16.20
N ARG A 40 8.46 -6.91 15.94
CA ARG A 40 9.52 -6.38 15.05
C ARG A 40 10.89 -6.34 15.70
N SER A 41 10.95 -6.33 17.03
CA SER A 41 12.17 -5.98 17.79
C SER A 41 12.77 -7.16 18.54
N THR A 42 12.06 -8.28 18.71
CA THR A 42 12.52 -9.37 19.60
C THR A 42 13.31 -10.45 18.86
N VAL A 43 12.99 -10.77 17.61
CA VAL A 43 13.61 -11.89 16.90
C VAL A 43 15.05 -11.60 16.46
N PHE A 44 15.35 -10.33 16.15
CA PHE A 44 16.69 -9.87 15.77
C PHE A 44 17.12 -8.67 16.61
N ALA A 45 16.83 -8.71 17.91
CA ALA A 45 17.17 -7.64 18.86
C ALA A 45 18.67 -7.28 18.83
N ASP A 46 19.52 -8.29 18.71
CA ASP A 46 20.98 -8.15 18.73
C ASP A 46 21.55 -7.46 17.48
N THR A 47 20.80 -7.43 16.39
CA THR A 47 21.25 -6.85 15.12
C THR A 47 20.68 -5.46 14.86
N GLY A 48 19.80 -4.95 15.73
CA GLY A 48 19.11 -3.67 15.55
C GLY A 48 18.15 -3.62 14.35
N VAL A 49 17.84 -4.76 13.75
CA VAL A 49 16.91 -4.86 12.60
C VAL A 49 15.48 -4.93 13.10
N LEU A 50 14.68 -3.92 12.78
CA LEU A 50 13.24 -3.89 13.04
C LEU A 50 12.48 -4.55 11.88
N GLN A 51 12.25 -5.85 11.97
CA GLN A 51 11.61 -6.60 10.90
C GLN A 51 10.66 -7.66 11.46
N GLU A 52 9.45 -7.71 10.95
CA GLU A 52 8.56 -8.85 11.17
C GLU A 52 9.02 -10.02 10.30
N ASN A 53 9.15 -11.18 10.90
CA ASN A 53 9.63 -12.39 10.24
C ASN A 53 8.58 -13.48 10.27
N VAL A 54 8.66 -14.34 9.25
CA VAL A 54 7.83 -15.51 9.08
C VAL A 54 8.75 -16.70 8.84
N VAL A 55 8.48 -17.80 9.53
CA VAL A 55 9.09 -19.09 9.22
C VAL A 55 8.04 -19.93 8.53
N PHE A 56 8.37 -20.49 7.39
CA PHE A 56 7.50 -21.47 6.74
C PHE A 56 8.20 -22.81 6.54
N ALA A 57 7.40 -23.87 6.54
CA ALA A 57 7.82 -25.20 6.16
C ALA A 57 6.91 -25.73 5.06
N GLY A 58 7.48 -26.50 4.15
CA GLY A 58 6.70 -27.11 3.07
C GLY A 58 7.39 -28.35 2.51
N THR A 59 6.60 -29.19 1.87
CA THR A 59 7.02 -30.48 1.31
C THR A 59 6.97 -30.44 -0.22
N ARG A 60 8.09 -30.75 -0.88
CA ARG A 60 8.18 -30.74 -2.33
C ARG A 60 7.34 -31.87 -2.95
N GLY A 61 6.52 -31.49 -3.93
CA GLY A 61 5.69 -32.43 -4.69
C GLY A 61 4.55 -33.06 -3.88
N ALA A 62 4.28 -32.55 -2.67
CA ALA A 62 3.09 -32.95 -1.92
C ALA A 62 1.85 -32.22 -2.46
N THR A 63 0.69 -32.86 -2.27
CA THR A 63 -0.59 -32.21 -2.56
C THR A 63 -0.91 -31.22 -1.44
N PRO A 64 -1.25 -29.95 -1.77
CA PRO A 64 -1.70 -28.99 -0.76
C PRO A 64 -2.92 -29.50 0.01
N GLY A 65 -2.89 -29.30 1.31
CA GLY A 65 -3.97 -29.79 2.20
C GLY A 65 -4.22 -28.83 3.35
N VAL A 66 -3.96 -29.27 4.58
CA VAL A 66 -4.07 -28.43 5.77
C VAL A 66 -2.75 -27.74 6.06
N VAL A 67 -2.81 -26.44 6.38
CA VAL A 67 -1.67 -25.64 6.81
C VAL A 67 -1.82 -25.30 8.29
N GLU A 68 -0.78 -25.55 9.08
CA GLU A 68 -0.71 -25.07 10.46
C GLU A 68 -0.24 -23.62 10.49
N LEU A 69 -1.12 -22.69 10.82
CA LEU A 69 -0.76 -21.30 11.09
C LEU A 69 -0.49 -21.14 12.59
N SER A 70 0.64 -20.54 12.92
CA SER A 70 1.02 -20.30 14.31
C SER A 70 1.58 -18.90 14.49
N VAL A 71 1.45 -18.36 15.70
CA VAL A 71 1.93 -17.04 16.09
C VAL A 71 2.53 -17.07 17.49
N SER A 72 3.61 -16.31 17.67
CA SER A 72 4.16 -15.97 18.99
C SER A 72 4.74 -14.54 18.96
N ARG A 73 4.93 -13.91 20.10
CA ARG A 73 5.60 -12.60 20.19
C ARG A 73 7.10 -12.72 19.94
N SER A 74 7.71 -13.75 20.53
CA SER A 74 9.13 -14.05 20.40
C SER A 74 9.38 -15.56 20.30
N HIS A 75 10.63 -15.94 20.20
CA HIS A 75 11.04 -17.36 20.17
C HIS A 75 10.91 -18.06 21.54
N THR A 76 10.66 -17.32 22.62
CA THR A 76 10.52 -17.84 23.99
C THR A 76 9.11 -17.81 24.52
N ASP A 77 8.17 -17.17 23.81
CA ASP A 77 6.79 -17.04 24.25
C ASP A 77 5.94 -18.23 23.80
N ASP A 78 4.79 -18.39 24.42
CA ASP A 78 3.81 -19.41 24.06
C ASP A 78 3.37 -19.27 22.61
N ILE A 79 3.23 -20.39 21.94
CA ILE A 79 2.79 -20.49 20.55
C ILE A 79 1.30 -20.77 20.52
N SER A 80 0.54 -19.89 19.90
CA SER A 80 -0.82 -20.16 19.49
C SER A 80 -0.83 -20.71 18.06
N SER A 81 -1.58 -21.79 17.80
CA SER A 81 -1.67 -22.39 16.47
C SER A 81 -3.10 -22.78 16.12
N ARG A 82 -3.39 -22.78 14.81
CA ARG A 82 -4.63 -23.30 14.23
C ARG A 82 -4.36 -23.98 12.90
N ALA A 83 -5.18 -24.98 12.58
CA ALA A 83 -5.17 -25.64 11.29
C ALA A 83 -6.19 -24.96 10.35
N VAL A 84 -5.78 -24.65 9.12
CA VAL A 84 -6.62 -24.03 8.10
C VAL A 84 -6.46 -24.77 6.76
N ALA A 85 -7.44 -24.66 5.88
CA ALA A 85 -7.32 -25.21 4.55
C ALA A 85 -6.28 -24.40 3.73
N TYR A 86 -5.58 -25.09 2.83
CA TYR A 86 -4.54 -24.43 2.00
C TYR A 86 -5.10 -23.27 1.17
N ASP A 87 -6.30 -23.42 0.66
CA ASP A 87 -6.98 -22.41 -0.18
C ASP A 87 -7.45 -21.17 0.61
N GLU A 88 -7.53 -21.24 1.94
CA GLU A 88 -7.69 -20.06 2.81
C GLU A 88 -6.37 -19.27 2.94
N VAL A 89 -5.22 -19.94 2.82
CA VAL A 89 -3.90 -19.34 2.91
C VAL A 89 -3.43 -18.83 1.55
N VAL A 90 -3.60 -19.62 0.50
CA VAL A 90 -3.21 -19.28 -0.87
C VAL A 90 -4.43 -19.45 -1.77
N PHE A 91 -5.09 -18.37 -2.09
CA PHE A 91 -6.31 -18.42 -2.91
C PHE A 91 -6.03 -18.96 -4.31
N PRO A 92 -6.79 -19.91 -4.80
CA PRO A 92 -6.56 -20.55 -6.11
C PRO A 92 -6.53 -19.57 -7.28
N ASN A 93 -7.38 -18.53 -7.22
CA ASN A 93 -7.56 -17.54 -8.29
C ASN A 93 -6.78 -16.24 -8.05
N ASP A 94 -5.89 -16.19 -7.07
CA ASP A 94 -5.07 -15.01 -6.83
C ASP A 94 -3.84 -15.00 -7.76
N PRO A 95 -3.78 -14.11 -8.76
CA PRO A 95 -2.65 -14.05 -9.69
C PRO A 95 -1.34 -13.68 -9.00
N HIS A 96 -1.40 -13.06 -7.82
CA HIS A 96 -0.22 -12.69 -7.04
C HIS A 96 0.26 -13.80 -6.09
N ARG A 97 -0.54 -14.86 -5.93
CA ARG A 97 -0.24 -16.00 -5.05
C ARG A 97 0.14 -15.52 -3.63
N PHE A 98 -0.61 -14.56 -3.07
CA PHE A 98 -0.36 -14.07 -1.72
C PHE A 98 -0.59 -15.17 -0.68
N ILE A 99 0.32 -15.22 0.30
CA ILE A 99 0.19 -16.10 1.46
C ILE A 99 -0.52 -15.29 2.55
N ARG A 100 -1.77 -15.61 2.81
CA ARG A 100 -2.63 -14.91 3.77
C ARG A 100 -2.45 -15.52 5.14
N LEU A 101 -2.18 -14.66 6.12
CA LEU A 101 -1.90 -15.06 7.50
C LEU A 101 -2.95 -14.45 8.41
N ALA A 102 -4.18 -14.96 8.33
CA ALA A 102 -5.20 -14.68 9.34
C ALA A 102 -4.90 -15.52 10.59
N THR A 103 -4.23 -14.92 11.56
CA THR A 103 -3.73 -15.64 12.74
C THR A 103 -4.78 -15.78 13.85
N ASP A 104 -5.83 -14.98 13.80
CA ASP A 104 -6.95 -15.00 14.74
C ASP A 104 -8.33 -14.86 14.06
N ALA A 105 -9.39 -14.88 14.85
CA ALA A 105 -10.76 -14.77 14.35
C ALA A 105 -11.08 -13.38 13.78
N ASP A 106 -10.48 -12.32 14.32
CA ASP A 106 -10.71 -10.95 13.86
C ASP A 106 -10.08 -10.74 12.49
N ASP A 107 -8.87 -11.25 12.26
CA ASP A 107 -8.21 -11.26 10.97
C ASP A 107 -9.04 -12.02 9.92
N THR A 108 -9.64 -13.16 10.32
CA THR A 108 -10.51 -13.96 9.46
C THR A 108 -11.76 -13.17 9.09
N ALA A 109 -12.44 -12.57 10.07
CA ALA A 109 -13.65 -11.76 9.82
C ALA A 109 -13.38 -10.57 8.88
N VAL A 110 -12.23 -9.91 9.02
CA VAL A 110 -11.82 -8.84 8.11
C VAL A 110 -11.58 -9.38 6.69
N ALA A 111 -10.91 -10.52 6.56
CA ALA A 111 -10.69 -11.17 5.26
C ALA A 111 -12.03 -11.53 4.59
N ASP A 112 -12.98 -12.08 5.32
CA ASP A 112 -14.31 -12.43 4.82
C ASP A 112 -15.07 -11.20 4.31
N VAL A 113 -15.02 -10.09 5.05
CA VAL A 113 -15.63 -8.82 4.61
C VAL A 113 -15.00 -8.32 3.30
N VAL A 114 -13.68 -8.40 3.17
CA VAL A 114 -12.98 -7.99 1.94
C VAL A 114 -13.35 -8.91 0.77
N LEU A 115 -13.42 -10.21 1.00
CA LEU A 115 -13.75 -11.21 -0.02
C LEU A 115 -15.22 -11.17 -0.45
N SER A 116 -16.11 -10.75 0.43
CA SER A 116 -17.54 -10.59 0.13
C SER A 116 -17.85 -9.37 -0.75
N GLN A 117 -16.86 -8.52 -1.05
CA GLN A 117 -17.08 -7.37 -1.93
C GLN A 117 -17.45 -7.84 -3.34
N PRO A 118 -18.45 -7.22 -3.98
CA PRO A 118 -18.99 -7.67 -5.27
C PRO A 118 -18.04 -7.48 -6.45
N CYS A 119 -16.99 -6.64 -6.28
CA CYS A 119 -16.02 -6.34 -7.33
C CYS A 119 -14.67 -5.91 -6.74
N SER A 120 -13.62 -6.08 -7.50
CA SER A 120 -12.28 -5.57 -7.23
C SER A 120 -12.07 -4.17 -7.81
N LEU A 121 -10.98 -3.50 -7.42
CA LEU A 121 -10.60 -2.21 -8.03
C LEU A 121 -10.35 -2.36 -9.55
N THR A 122 -9.85 -3.50 -9.97
CA THR A 122 -9.62 -3.79 -11.40
C THR A 122 -10.95 -3.87 -12.16
N ASP A 123 -11.98 -4.49 -11.58
CA ASP A 123 -13.33 -4.58 -12.19
C ASP A 123 -13.97 -3.19 -12.32
N LEU A 124 -13.61 -2.26 -11.45
CA LEU A 124 -14.01 -0.86 -11.50
C LEU A 124 -13.16 -0.02 -12.47
N GLY A 125 -12.19 -0.62 -13.16
CA GLY A 125 -11.25 0.09 -14.03
C GLY A 125 -10.25 0.98 -13.27
N VAL A 126 -10.13 0.80 -11.96
CA VAL A 126 -9.23 1.61 -11.10
C VAL A 126 -7.85 0.98 -11.05
N GLN A 127 -6.83 1.79 -11.32
CA GLN A 127 -5.43 1.42 -11.18
C GLN A 127 -4.84 1.98 -9.90
N VAL A 128 -4.07 1.16 -9.17
CA VAL A 128 -3.39 1.57 -7.96
C VAL A 128 -1.93 1.94 -8.26
N SER A 129 -1.51 3.11 -7.83
CA SER A 129 -0.12 3.56 -7.96
C SER A 129 0.34 4.25 -6.68
N THR A 130 1.64 4.25 -6.43
CA THR A 130 2.23 5.06 -5.35
C THR A 130 2.58 6.44 -5.87
N GLY A 131 2.58 7.46 -4.99
CA GLY A 131 3.06 8.79 -5.33
C GLY A 131 4.47 8.73 -5.95
N ARG A 132 4.65 9.41 -7.08
CA ARG A 132 5.86 9.32 -7.90
C ARG A 132 6.98 10.22 -7.42
N VAL A 133 6.64 11.34 -6.77
CA VAL A 133 7.61 12.31 -6.25
C VAL A 133 8.18 11.80 -4.94
N VAL A 134 9.51 11.71 -4.87
CA VAL A 134 10.24 11.32 -3.66
C VAL A 134 11.10 12.49 -3.22
N ASP A 135 10.78 13.11 -2.08
CA ASP A 135 11.36 14.37 -1.59
C ASP A 135 12.87 14.47 -1.76
N PHE A 136 13.61 13.47 -1.24
CA PHE A 136 15.08 13.53 -1.25
C PHE A 136 15.70 13.37 -2.65
N ARG A 137 14.96 12.81 -3.60
CA ARG A 137 15.38 12.65 -5.00
C ARG A 137 14.96 13.81 -5.89
N SER A 138 13.91 14.53 -5.50
CA SER A 138 13.30 15.60 -6.27
C SER A 138 13.53 16.99 -5.67
N ARG A 139 14.54 17.14 -4.79
CA ARG A 139 14.82 18.42 -4.09
C ARG A 139 14.98 19.62 -5.02
N HIS A 140 15.53 19.41 -6.22
CA HIS A 140 15.72 20.42 -7.24
C HIS A 140 14.41 21.03 -7.75
N ALA A 141 13.33 20.26 -7.71
CA ALA A 141 12.02 20.65 -8.21
C ALA A 141 11.03 21.05 -7.11
N LEU A 142 11.42 20.99 -5.82
CA LEU A 142 10.54 21.29 -4.70
C LEU A 142 10.64 22.74 -4.26
N SER A 143 9.49 23.39 -4.02
CA SER A 143 9.42 24.76 -3.49
C SER A 143 8.36 24.88 -2.39
N ALA A 144 8.67 25.71 -1.36
CA ALA A 144 7.73 26.09 -0.33
C ALA A 144 6.77 27.19 -0.77
N VAL A 145 7.14 27.92 -1.82
CA VAL A 145 6.36 29.02 -2.38
C VAL A 145 6.01 28.74 -3.83
N GLU A 146 4.92 29.31 -4.28
CA GLU A 146 4.50 29.24 -5.68
C GLU A 146 5.57 29.81 -6.60
N GLN A 147 5.76 29.18 -7.72
CA GLN A 147 6.68 29.60 -8.79
C GLN A 147 6.01 29.41 -10.14
N PRO A 148 6.44 30.13 -11.18
CA PRO A 148 5.96 29.87 -12.54
C PRO A 148 6.16 28.41 -12.93
N ASP A 149 5.15 27.83 -13.56
CA ASP A 149 5.12 26.42 -14.02
C ASP A 149 5.18 25.36 -12.87
N ALA A 150 4.99 25.76 -11.63
CA ALA A 150 4.89 24.84 -10.52
C ALA A 150 3.45 24.33 -10.35
N VAL A 151 3.34 23.05 -10.01
CA VAL A 151 2.07 22.36 -9.77
C VAL A 151 1.92 21.99 -8.29
N PRO A 152 0.68 21.81 -7.81
CA PRO A 152 0.42 21.32 -6.46
C PRO A 152 1.08 19.98 -6.17
N LEU A 153 1.77 19.87 -5.02
CA LEU A 153 2.28 18.62 -4.50
C LEU A 153 1.54 18.24 -3.21
N VAL A 154 0.77 17.17 -3.28
CA VAL A 154 -0.08 16.69 -2.19
C VAL A 154 0.67 15.72 -1.28
N TYR A 155 0.62 15.97 0.01
CA TYR A 155 1.17 15.12 1.07
C TYR A 155 0.06 14.55 1.97
N PRO A 156 0.35 13.53 2.78
CA PRO A 156 -0.63 13.02 3.76
C PRO A 156 -1.23 14.09 4.69
N GLY A 157 -0.47 15.16 4.96
CA GLY A 157 -0.94 16.30 5.75
C GLY A 157 -2.06 17.13 5.09
N ASN A 158 -2.23 17.01 3.78
CA ASN A 158 -3.30 17.68 3.04
C ASN A 158 -4.63 16.90 3.06
N LEU A 159 -4.61 15.61 3.45
CA LEU A 159 -5.79 14.77 3.45
C LEU A 159 -6.64 15.02 4.70
N ARG A 160 -7.87 15.48 4.51
CA ARG A 160 -8.81 15.80 5.59
C ARG A 160 -10.25 15.48 5.21
N ASP A 161 -10.89 14.69 6.05
CA ASP A 161 -12.33 14.44 6.01
C ASP A 161 -12.89 14.10 4.61
N GLY A 162 -12.12 13.29 3.87
CA GLY A 162 -12.49 12.85 2.53
C GLY A 162 -12.12 13.80 1.39
N SER A 163 -11.50 14.95 1.71
CA SER A 163 -11.08 15.97 0.73
C SER A 163 -9.58 16.27 0.82
N VAL A 164 -9.00 16.78 -0.26
CA VAL A 164 -7.65 17.32 -0.27
C VAL A 164 -7.74 18.84 -0.01
N LEU A 165 -7.17 19.26 1.12
CA LEU A 165 -7.04 20.70 1.46
C LEU A 165 -5.64 21.15 1.07
N TRP A 166 -5.55 22.00 0.04
CA TRP A 166 -4.29 22.50 -0.49
C TRP A 166 -4.44 23.97 -0.97
N PRO A 167 -3.43 24.83 -0.73
CA PRO A 167 -2.29 24.63 0.15
C PRO A 167 -2.70 24.59 1.63
N ARG A 168 -1.83 24.01 2.48
CA ARG A 168 -2.07 23.91 3.90
C ARG A 168 -0.78 24.17 4.69
N GLU A 169 -0.90 24.68 5.91
CA GLU A 169 0.26 24.84 6.81
C GLU A 169 0.80 23.47 7.25
N ILE A 170 1.82 23.00 6.53
CA ILE A 170 2.59 21.79 6.83
C ILE A 170 4.08 22.04 6.64
N ARG A 171 4.94 21.25 7.31
CA ARG A 171 6.40 21.42 7.23
C ARG A 171 7.04 20.95 5.93
N LYS A 172 6.26 20.79 4.86
CA LYS A 172 6.71 20.25 3.57
C LYS A 172 6.54 21.28 2.47
N PRO A 173 7.45 21.34 1.49
CA PRO A 173 7.26 22.14 0.29
C PRO A 173 6.09 21.55 -0.52
N GLN A 174 5.10 22.38 -0.86
CA GLN A 174 3.86 21.92 -1.48
C GLN A 174 3.77 22.28 -2.97
N TRP A 175 4.84 22.75 -3.55
CA TRP A 175 4.93 23.05 -4.95
C TRP A 175 6.00 22.16 -5.61
N PHE A 176 5.68 21.63 -6.78
CA PHE A 176 6.59 20.85 -7.61
C PHE A 176 6.71 21.53 -8.97
N ARG A 177 7.94 21.94 -9.33
CA ARG A 177 8.24 22.57 -10.60
C ARG A 177 9.05 21.60 -11.46
N PRO A 178 8.41 20.92 -12.44
CA PRO A 178 9.12 20.00 -13.32
C PRO A 178 10.15 20.74 -14.15
N SER A 179 11.39 20.28 -14.10
CA SER A 179 12.53 20.89 -14.81
C SER A 179 12.93 20.14 -16.07
N ASP A 180 12.61 18.88 -16.17
CA ASP A 180 12.95 18.00 -17.28
C ASP A 180 11.80 17.01 -17.60
N ASP A 181 11.97 16.17 -18.62
CA ASP A 181 10.97 15.19 -19.03
C ASP A 181 10.74 14.09 -17.99
N LYS A 182 11.75 13.78 -17.18
CA LYS A 182 11.62 12.84 -16.09
C LYS A 182 10.72 13.40 -14.99
N ASP A 183 10.88 14.66 -14.66
CA ASP A 183 10.02 15.36 -13.71
C ASP A 183 8.58 15.45 -14.23
N ARG A 184 8.40 15.79 -15.52
CA ARG A 184 7.09 15.80 -16.18
C ARG A 184 6.41 14.43 -16.14
N GLY A 185 7.18 13.36 -16.32
CA GLY A 185 6.70 11.98 -16.19
C GLY A 185 6.21 11.60 -14.79
N MET A 186 6.48 12.42 -13.76
CA MET A 186 5.97 12.24 -12.40
C MET A 186 4.60 12.88 -12.17
N LEU A 187 4.15 13.76 -13.07
CA LEU A 187 2.83 14.39 -12.96
C LEU A 187 1.72 13.36 -13.11
N LEU A 188 0.63 13.58 -12.41
CA LEU A 188 -0.59 12.81 -12.60
C LEU A 188 -1.34 13.37 -13.83
N PRO A 189 -1.85 12.50 -14.70
CA PRO A 189 -2.75 12.93 -15.77
C PRO A 189 -3.99 13.65 -15.21
N GLU A 190 -4.71 14.37 -16.06
CA GLU A 190 -6.00 14.91 -15.72
C GLU A 190 -6.97 13.79 -15.32
N GLY A 191 -7.79 14.03 -14.30
CA GLY A 191 -8.80 13.07 -13.86
C GLY A 191 -9.03 13.04 -12.36
N TRP A 192 -9.93 12.15 -11.97
CA TRP A 192 -10.31 11.92 -10.58
C TRP A 192 -9.42 10.90 -9.89
N TYR A 193 -9.01 11.19 -8.67
CA TYR A 193 -8.12 10.34 -7.87
C TYR A 193 -8.65 10.14 -6.47
N ALA A 194 -8.65 8.89 -6.03
CA ALA A 194 -8.72 8.56 -4.61
C ALA A 194 -7.30 8.50 -4.04
N VAL A 195 -6.94 9.46 -3.22
CA VAL A 195 -5.62 9.57 -2.60
C VAL A 195 -5.67 8.94 -1.21
N VAL A 196 -4.84 7.93 -0.97
CA VAL A 196 -4.81 7.20 0.29
C VAL A 196 -3.46 7.37 0.97
N LYS A 197 -3.48 7.67 2.27
CA LYS A 197 -2.26 7.74 3.09
C LYS A 197 -1.57 6.37 3.10
N ARG A 198 -0.33 6.32 2.63
CA ARG A 198 0.40 5.06 2.47
C ARG A 198 0.77 4.38 3.79
N PHE A 199 1.13 5.16 4.80
CA PHE A 199 1.57 4.66 6.11
C PHE A 199 0.71 5.22 7.21
N SER A 200 0.35 4.37 8.18
CA SER A 200 -0.30 4.77 9.42
C SER A 200 0.39 4.08 10.60
N ALA A 201 0.50 4.77 11.71
CA ALA A 201 0.98 4.17 12.97
C ALA A 201 -0.13 3.30 13.60
N LYS A 202 0.26 2.30 14.39
CA LYS A 202 -0.71 1.43 15.10
C LYS A 202 -1.62 2.22 16.05
N GLU A 203 -1.11 3.33 16.56
CA GLU A 203 -1.75 4.22 17.54
C GLU A 203 -2.72 5.22 16.88
N GLU A 204 -2.71 5.35 15.56
CA GLU A 204 -3.63 6.25 14.87
C GLU A 204 -5.06 5.71 14.93
N ARG A 205 -6.00 6.54 15.40
CA ARG A 205 -7.42 6.19 15.48
C ARG A 205 -8.00 5.77 14.13
N ARG A 206 -7.61 6.43 13.04
CA ARG A 206 -7.96 6.05 11.66
C ARG A 206 -6.73 5.49 10.96
N ARG A 207 -6.73 4.19 10.73
CA ARG A 207 -5.66 3.51 10.00
C ARG A 207 -5.70 3.80 8.50
N ILE A 208 -6.87 3.98 7.94
CA ILE A 208 -7.08 4.32 6.53
C ILE A 208 -7.57 5.78 6.49
N VAL A 209 -6.77 6.64 5.86
CA VAL A 209 -7.11 8.03 5.56
C VAL A 209 -7.12 8.17 4.05
N ALA A 210 -8.29 8.42 3.50
CA ALA A 210 -8.50 8.59 2.07
C ALA A 210 -9.19 9.94 1.80
N SER A 211 -8.92 10.52 0.64
CA SER A 211 -9.55 11.75 0.15
C SER A 211 -9.72 11.64 -1.37
N VAL A 212 -10.71 12.32 -1.90
CA VAL A 212 -10.92 12.43 -3.35
C VAL A 212 -10.43 13.79 -3.81
N THR A 213 -9.80 13.84 -4.96
CA THR A 213 -9.35 15.05 -5.62
C THR A 213 -9.46 14.92 -7.13
N GLU A 214 -9.61 16.03 -7.80
CA GLU A 214 -9.51 16.15 -9.24
C GLU A 214 -8.17 16.79 -9.61
N SER A 215 -7.49 16.24 -10.61
CA SER A 215 -6.30 16.82 -11.21
C SER A 215 -6.70 17.49 -12.50
N HIS A 216 -6.38 18.77 -12.65
CA HIS A 216 -6.59 19.55 -13.87
C HIS A 216 -5.25 19.83 -14.51
N ASP A 217 -5.20 19.83 -15.85
CA ASP A 217 -4.04 20.32 -16.57
C ASP A 217 -3.94 21.85 -16.34
N SER A 218 -2.81 22.28 -15.80
CA SER A 218 -2.59 23.71 -15.46
C SER A 218 -2.76 24.67 -16.64
N ALA A 219 -2.60 24.18 -17.87
CA ALA A 219 -2.83 24.97 -19.07
C ALA A 219 -4.32 25.20 -19.41
N ALA A 220 -5.23 24.32 -18.96
CA ALA A 220 -6.67 24.46 -19.21
C ALA A 220 -7.38 25.27 -18.10
N GLY A 221 -6.90 25.16 -16.85
CA GLY A 221 -7.50 25.82 -15.68
C GLY A 221 -7.44 27.34 -15.74
N GLU A 222 -6.36 27.91 -16.28
CA GLU A 222 -6.23 29.36 -16.44
C GLU A 222 -7.24 29.94 -17.44
N GLN A 223 -7.61 29.19 -18.46
CA GLN A 223 -8.60 29.65 -19.46
C GLN A 223 -10.03 29.57 -18.92
N GLU A 224 -10.37 28.57 -18.15
CA GLU A 224 -11.68 28.47 -17.51
C GLU A 224 -11.89 29.51 -16.38
N GLU A 225 -10.87 29.76 -15.57
CA GLU A 225 -10.92 30.77 -14.52
C GLU A 225 -10.97 32.18 -15.10
N GLN A 226 -10.24 32.45 -16.17
CA GLN A 226 -10.38 33.72 -16.92
C GLN A 226 -11.74 33.89 -17.60
N GLN A 227 -12.33 32.79 -18.08
CA GLN A 227 -13.67 32.81 -18.65
C GLN A 227 -14.76 33.01 -17.59
N ARG A 228 -14.62 32.38 -16.41
CA ARG A 228 -15.52 32.62 -15.26
C ARG A 228 -15.42 34.03 -14.72
N ARG A 229 -14.21 34.59 -14.63
CA ARG A 229 -14.02 36.03 -14.23
C ARG A 229 -14.60 37.02 -15.26
N LYS A 230 -14.57 36.67 -16.55
CA LYS A 230 -15.19 37.50 -17.61
C LYS A 230 -16.71 37.40 -17.65
N GLN A 231 -17.28 36.26 -17.25
CA GLN A 231 -18.74 36.04 -17.20
C GLN A 231 -19.39 36.50 -15.86
N GLY A 232 -18.59 36.62 -14.78
CA GLY A 232 -19.04 37.09 -13.47
C GLY A 232 -19.01 38.63 -13.29
N GLY A 233 -18.59 39.37 -14.29
CA GLY A 233 -18.50 40.82 -14.26
C GLY A 233 -19.70 41.55 -14.86
N GLY A 234 -20.91 41.28 -14.38
CA GLY A 234 -22.09 41.95 -14.89
C GLY A 234 -23.35 41.64 -14.07
N VAL A 235 -23.50 42.23 -12.91
CA VAL A 235 -24.78 42.77 -12.41
C VAL A 235 -24.47 43.89 -11.43
N GLY A 236 -24.51 45.14 -11.89
CA GLY A 236 -24.84 46.26 -11.08
C GLY A 236 -26.35 46.47 -11.13
N VAL A 237 -26.95 46.63 -10.01
CA VAL A 237 -27.93 47.64 -9.58
C VAL A 237 -28.28 47.33 -8.15
#